data_cebf15a53213f8fba3f8deb2be8b5452
#
_entry.id   cebf15a53213f8fba3f8deb2be8b5452
#
_cell.length_a   1.000
_cell.length_b   1.000
_cell.length_c   1.000
_cell.angle_alpha   90.00
_cell.angle_beta   90.00
_cell.angle_gamma   90.00
#
_symmetry.space_group_name_H-M   'P 1'
#
loop_
_entity.id
_entity.type
_entity.pdbx_description
1 polymer ?
#
loop_
_entity_poly.entity_id
_entity_poly.type
_entity_poly.pdbx_seq_one_letter_code
_entity_poly.pdbx_strand_id
1 'polypeptide(L)'
;MNILVTILSIALILAILVLLISYICFRIVFYVPRKNKIISDELPVPDGKIYEPYHDMMRHWIKEARGFDQEHFYIKSFDGLTLHAKYFEYEPGAVTEIMFHGYRGSAERDLSGGIQRCFSLGRNVLLVDQRTSCGSEGSVITFGVNEHKDCLSWINFAVQHFGPDVKLVLTGISMGASTVLMAAGKDLPSNVVGVLADCGFSSAKEIIKKCAGDLHIPANLVYPFIKLGAKLFGHFDLEEYTPLEAMKTCKLPIIFFHGENDAFVPCDMSRKVYAACQSPKRLVTIPKAGHGLVYVVDNDLYFKSVAEFFTENGVPTKLIKKPM
;
A
#
# COMPACT_ATOMS: atom_id res chain seq x y z
N MET A 1 -51.91 23.06 1.59
CA MET A 1 -50.69 22.59 0.89
C MET A 1 -51.01 21.16 0.35
N ASN A 2 -50.77 20.91 -0.94
CA ASN A 2 -51.15 19.64 -1.56
C ASN A 2 -50.29 18.51 -0.96
N ILE A 3 -50.88 17.41 -0.49
CA ILE A 3 -50.21 16.25 0.14
C ILE A 3 -49.05 15.75 -0.73
N LEU A 4 -49.23 15.73 -2.06
CA LEU A 4 -48.20 15.35 -3.02
C LEU A 4 -46.98 16.28 -2.94
N VAL A 5 -47.18 17.60 -2.85
CA VAL A 5 -46.08 18.59 -2.72
C VAL A 5 -45.31 18.37 -1.42
N THR A 6 -46.01 18.06 -0.33
CA THR A 6 -45.38 17.76 0.98
C THR A 6 -44.51 16.50 0.90
N ILE A 7 -45.03 15.43 0.31
CA ILE A 7 -44.29 14.16 0.14
C ILE A 7 -43.04 14.39 -0.75
N LEU A 8 -43.19 15.08 -1.87
CA LEU A 8 -42.05 15.38 -2.76
C LEU A 8 -41.01 16.26 -2.07
N SER A 9 -41.42 17.23 -1.27
CA SER A 9 -40.50 18.09 -0.49
C SER A 9 -39.72 17.28 0.54
N ILE A 10 -40.37 16.37 1.28
CA ILE A 10 -39.71 15.49 2.24
C ILE A 10 -38.72 14.57 1.54
N ALA A 11 -39.10 13.96 0.43
CA ALA A 11 -38.24 13.08 -0.34
C ALA A 11 -36.99 13.82 -0.87
N LEU A 12 -37.16 15.07 -1.34
CA LEU A 12 -36.07 15.92 -1.80
C LEU A 12 -35.11 16.26 -0.65
N ILE A 13 -35.62 16.63 0.53
CA ILE A 13 -34.79 16.94 1.70
C ILE A 13 -33.99 15.69 2.11
N LEU A 14 -34.61 14.54 2.18
CA LEU A 14 -33.92 13.28 2.49
C LEU A 14 -32.82 12.94 1.47
N ALA A 15 -33.08 13.12 0.17
CA ALA A 15 -32.07 12.93 -0.87
C ALA A 15 -30.87 13.87 -0.70
N ILE A 16 -31.14 15.16 -0.42
CA ILE A 16 -30.08 16.15 -0.16
C ILE A 16 -29.26 15.76 1.08
N LEU A 17 -29.89 15.31 2.16
CA LEU A 17 -29.19 14.83 3.36
C LEU A 17 -28.30 13.63 3.08
N VAL A 18 -28.81 12.63 2.31
CA VAL A 18 -28.01 11.46 1.90
C VAL A 18 -26.79 11.88 1.09
N LEU A 19 -26.96 12.79 0.12
CA LEU A 19 -25.85 13.30 -0.68
C LEU A 19 -24.83 14.08 0.16
N LEU A 20 -25.30 14.92 1.08
CA LEU A 20 -24.41 15.70 1.97
C LEU A 20 -23.59 14.79 2.88
N ILE A 21 -24.23 13.80 3.52
CA ILE A 21 -23.55 12.83 4.38
C ILE A 21 -22.54 12.04 3.54
N SER A 22 -22.92 11.57 2.36
CA SER A 22 -22.01 10.83 1.46
C SER A 22 -20.83 11.68 1.00
N TYR A 23 -21.04 12.98 0.75
CA TYR A 23 -19.96 13.92 0.42
C TYR A 23 -19.00 14.12 1.61
N ILE A 24 -19.53 14.28 2.81
CA ILE A 24 -18.71 14.41 4.04
C ILE A 24 -17.88 13.13 4.24
N CYS A 25 -18.50 11.96 4.12
CA CYS A 25 -17.81 10.67 4.20
C CYS A 25 -16.70 10.57 3.14
N PHE A 26 -16.98 10.95 1.89
CA PHE A 26 -15.98 11.00 0.82
C PHE A 26 -14.79 11.89 1.18
N ARG A 27 -15.06 13.10 1.68
CA ARG A 27 -14.01 14.06 2.06
C ARG A 27 -13.13 13.55 3.20
N ILE A 28 -13.71 12.83 4.16
CA ILE A 28 -12.99 12.28 5.32
C ILE A 28 -12.16 11.06 4.91
N VAL A 29 -12.75 10.14 4.14
CA VAL A 29 -12.14 8.82 3.90
C VAL A 29 -11.20 8.83 2.68
N PHE A 30 -11.55 9.52 1.61
CA PHE A 30 -10.85 9.35 0.32
C PHE A 30 -10.10 10.58 -0.14
N TYR A 31 -10.54 11.79 0.23
CA TYR A 31 -9.98 13.02 -0.31
C TYR A 31 -8.70 13.45 0.41
N VAL A 32 -7.68 13.81 -0.37
CA VAL A 32 -6.39 14.37 0.09
C VAL A 32 -6.18 15.74 -0.52
N PRO A 33 -6.13 16.83 0.30
CA PRO A 33 -5.84 18.17 -0.20
C PRO A 33 -4.43 18.29 -0.79
N ARG A 34 -4.25 19.03 -1.87
CA ARG A 34 -2.93 19.24 -2.53
C ARG A 34 -1.86 19.81 -1.60
N LYS A 35 -2.24 20.67 -0.68
CA LYS A 35 -1.29 21.30 0.28
C LYS A 35 -0.65 20.33 1.28
N ASN A 36 -1.17 19.11 1.40
CA ASN A 36 -0.58 18.08 2.25
C ASN A 36 0.50 17.27 1.53
N LYS A 37 0.89 17.67 0.31
CA LYS A 37 1.89 16.99 -0.54
C LYS A 37 3.28 17.62 -0.48
N ILE A 38 3.51 18.55 0.44
CA ILE A 38 4.81 19.25 0.54
C ILE A 38 5.82 18.26 1.11
N ILE A 39 6.91 18.04 0.36
CA ILE A 39 8.11 17.37 0.85
C ILE A 39 8.73 18.33 1.87
N SER A 40 8.66 17.96 3.12
CA SER A 40 9.28 18.71 4.23
C SER A 40 10.77 18.38 4.31
N ASP A 41 11.58 19.37 4.71
CA ASP A 41 12.99 19.12 5.10
C ASP A 41 13.09 18.27 6.37
N GLU A 42 12.00 18.14 7.11
CA GLU A 42 11.90 17.27 8.27
C GLU A 42 12.00 15.80 7.88
N LEU A 43 12.48 14.98 8.80
CA LEU A 43 12.54 13.52 8.63
C LEU A 43 11.18 12.92 9.06
N PRO A 44 10.28 12.63 8.12
CA PRO A 44 8.92 12.20 8.45
C PRO A 44 8.95 10.77 9.04
N VAL A 45 8.34 10.60 10.20
CA VAL A 45 8.13 9.29 10.84
C VAL A 45 6.65 9.11 11.15
N PRO A 46 6.15 7.88 11.25
CA PRO A 46 4.75 7.64 11.62
C PRO A 46 4.42 8.19 13.00
N ASP A 47 3.24 8.80 13.15
CA ASP A 47 2.74 9.30 14.42
C ASP A 47 2.15 8.17 15.28
N GLY A 48 2.24 8.33 16.61
CA GLY A 48 1.62 7.44 17.58
C GLY A 48 2.61 6.75 18.51
N LYS A 49 2.16 6.50 19.74
CA LYS A 49 2.99 5.94 20.82
C LYS A 49 3.70 4.63 20.49
N ILE A 50 3.13 3.82 19.60
CA ILE A 50 3.74 2.54 19.19
C ILE A 50 4.99 2.73 18.34
N TYR A 51 5.15 3.90 17.67
CA TYR A 51 6.29 4.22 16.81
C TYR A 51 7.38 5.01 17.54
N GLU A 52 7.04 5.74 18.61
CA GLU A 52 7.98 6.59 19.35
C GLU A 52 9.31 5.89 19.72
N PRO A 53 9.31 4.62 20.20
CA PRO A 53 10.56 3.92 20.54
C PRO A 53 11.50 3.70 19.35
N TYR A 54 10.99 3.82 18.12
CA TYR A 54 11.71 3.52 16.88
C TYR A 54 11.99 4.76 16.03
N HIS A 55 11.54 5.95 16.45
CA HIS A 55 11.67 7.18 15.67
C HIS A 55 13.13 7.52 15.31
N ASP A 56 14.06 7.35 16.25
CA ASP A 56 15.48 7.67 16.00
C ASP A 56 16.08 6.75 14.94
N MET A 57 15.75 5.45 14.99
CA MET A 57 16.17 4.48 13.98
C MET A 57 15.54 4.78 12.61
N MET A 58 14.25 5.08 12.57
CA MET A 58 13.56 5.45 11.31
C MET A 58 14.15 6.73 10.71
N ARG A 59 14.39 7.77 11.53
CA ARG A 59 15.04 9.00 11.08
C ARG A 59 16.47 8.76 10.57
N HIS A 60 17.20 7.86 11.24
CA HIS A 60 18.54 7.46 10.77
C HIS A 60 18.46 6.85 9.36
N TRP A 61 17.57 5.90 9.12
CA TRP A 61 17.39 5.27 7.82
C TRP A 61 16.96 6.27 6.73
N ILE A 62 16.05 7.20 7.06
CA ILE A 62 15.64 8.24 6.12
C ILE A 62 16.83 9.15 5.78
N LYS A 63 17.59 9.57 6.77
CA LYS A 63 18.77 10.42 6.56
C LYS A 63 19.84 9.74 5.72
N GLU A 64 20.08 8.46 5.96
CA GLU A 64 21.01 7.65 5.16
C GLU A 64 20.49 7.51 3.72
N ALA A 65 19.22 7.17 3.53
CA ALA A 65 18.60 7.04 2.22
C ALA A 65 18.66 8.34 1.40
N ARG A 66 18.52 9.50 2.04
CA ARG A 66 18.67 10.81 1.39
C ARG A 66 20.10 11.08 0.92
N GLY A 67 21.08 10.37 1.47
CA GLY A 67 22.49 10.45 1.08
C GLY A 67 22.86 9.51 -0.06
N PHE A 68 22.00 8.58 -0.47
CA PHE A 68 22.25 7.72 -1.61
C PHE A 68 21.99 8.45 -2.94
N ASP A 69 22.74 8.08 -3.99
CA ASP A 69 22.41 8.50 -5.34
C ASP A 69 21.01 8.01 -5.70
N GLN A 70 20.20 8.91 -6.27
CA GLN A 70 18.83 8.63 -6.63
C GLN A 70 18.45 9.27 -7.96
N GLU A 71 17.69 8.54 -8.76
CA GLU A 71 17.06 9.07 -9.97
C GLU A 71 15.56 9.29 -9.73
N HIS A 72 14.99 10.27 -10.40
CA HIS A 72 13.57 10.59 -10.31
C HIS A 72 12.87 10.22 -11.60
N PHE A 73 11.86 9.36 -11.51
CA PHE A 73 11.05 8.95 -12.64
C PHE A 73 9.61 9.49 -12.53
N TYR A 74 9.08 9.85 -13.69
CA TYR A 74 7.72 10.33 -13.84
C TYR A 74 7.03 9.54 -14.95
N ILE A 75 5.88 8.95 -14.65
CA ILE A 75 5.08 8.20 -15.62
C ILE A 75 3.65 8.73 -15.68
N LYS A 76 2.91 8.35 -16.71
CA LYS A 76 1.46 8.54 -16.74
C LYS A 76 0.76 7.30 -16.23
N SER A 77 -0.20 7.51 -15.30
CA SER A 77 -1.12 6.48 -14.85
C SER A 77 -2.13 6.12 -15.94
N PHE A 78 -2.88 5.05 -15.74
CA PHE A 78 -3.96 4.63 -16.66
C PHE A 78 -5.05 5.70 -16.87
N ASP A 79 -5.24 6.61 -15.91
CA ASP A 79 -6.22 7.70 -15.93
C ASP A 79 -5.59 9.10 -16.12
N GLY A 80 -4.31 9.14 -16.56
CA GLY A 80 -3.61 10.35 -17.00
C GLY A 80 -2.91 11.17 -15.92
N LEU A 81 -2.91 10.73 -14.64
CA LEU A 81 -2.15 11.39 -13.59
C LEU A 81 -0.63 11.23 -13.84
N THR A 82 0.13 12.25 -13.48
CA THR A 82 1.58 12.11 -13.38
C THR A 82 1.92 11.45 -12.06
N LEU A 83 2.59 10.30 -12.11
CA LEU A 83 3.08 9.57 -10.94
C LEU A 83 4.59 9.68 -10.87
N HIS A 84 5.12 9.75 -9.66
CA HIS A 84 6.53 9.92 -9.34
C HIS A 84 7.07 8.72 -8.57
N ALA A 85 8.33 8.37 -8.84
CA ALA A 85 9.10 7.44 -8.02
C ALA A 85 10.57 7.88 -7.95
N LYS A 86 11.25 7.43 -6.90
CA LYS A 86 12.69 7.51 -6.75
C LYS A 86 13.31 6.15 -7.02
N TYR A 87 14.38 6.11 -7.79
CA TYR A 87 15.14 4.89 -8.05
C TYR A 87 16.48 4.95 -7.36
N PHE A 88 16.85 3.86 -6.72
CA PHE A 88 18.13 3.67 -6.05
C PHE A 88 18.80 2.42 -6.63
N GLU A 89 19.91 2.59 -7.28
CA GLU A 89 20.65 1.50 -7.89
C GLU A 89 21.62 0.88 -6.89
N TYR A 90 21.52 -0.43 -6.68
CA TYR A 90 22.52 -1.20 -5.98
C TYR A 90 23.62 -1.66 -6.95
N GLU A 91 23.23 -2.32 -8.06
CA GLU A 91 24.09 -2.69 -9.17
C GLU A 91 23.28 -2.84 -10.47
N PRO A 92 23.86 -2.57 -11.65
CA PRO A 92 23.20 -2.75 -12.93
C PRO A 92 22.68 -4.19 -13.11
N GLY A 93 21.41 -4.33 -13.54
CA GLY A 93 20.80 -5.64 -13.80
C GLY A 93 20.38 -6.44 -12.55
N ALA A 94 20.55 -5.90 -11.34
CA ALA A 94 20.01 -6.51 -10.14
C ALA A 94 18.47 -6.55 -10.15
N VAL A 95 17.90 -7.46 -9.37
CA VAL A 95 16.43 -7.48 -9.12
C VAL A 95 15.98 -6.10 -8.63
N THR A 96 14.96 -5.54 -9.25
CA THR A 96 14.38 -4.27 -8.81
C THR A 96 13.14 -4.51 -7.96
N GLU A 97 13.15 -4.00 -6.75
CA GLU A 97 12.02 -4.06 -5.83
C GLU A 97 11.18 -2.78 -5.95
N ILE A 98 9.92 -2.91 -6.42
CA ILE A 98 8.98 -1.78 -6.56
C ILE A 98 8.17 -1.70 -5.27
N MET A 99 8.30 -0.58 -4.55
CA MET A 99 7.80 -0.45 -3.19
C MET A 99 6.66 0.56 -3.06
N PHE A 100 5.57 0.17 -2.38
CA PHE A 100 4.34 0.94 -2.20
C PHE A 100 4.04 1.21 -0.73
N HIS A 101 3.83 2.47 -0.37
CA HIS A 101 3.57 2.94 1.01
C HIS A 101 2.11 2.79 1.45
N GLY A 102 1.81 3.11 2.72
CA GLY A 102 0.49 3.01 3.32
C GLY A 102 -0.46 4.17 3.00
N TYR A 103 -1.67 4.06 3.53
CA TYR A 103 -2.73 5.07 3.41
C TYR A 103 -2.30 6.41 4.02
N ARG A 104 -2.47 7.50 3.24
CA ARG A 104 -2.04 8.87 3.60
C ARG A 104 -0.59 8.96 4.07
N GLY A 105 0.23 8.01 3.65
CA GLY A 105 1.64 7.97 3.91
C GLY A 105 2.48 8.63 2.83
N SER A 106 3.76 8.40 2.94
CA SER A 106 4.72 8.69 1.88
C SER A 106 5.72 7.55 1.78
N ALA A 107 6.33 7.43 0.62
CA ALA A 107 7.35 6.43 0.37
C ALA A 107 8.50 6.52 1.40
N GLU A 108 8.97 7.71 1.68
CA GLU A 108 10.07 7.96 2.61
C GLU A 108 9.71 7.66 4.07
N ARG A 109 8.47 8.00 4.48
CA ARG A 109 7.99 7.80 5.86
C ARG A 109 7.75 6.32 6.19
N ASP A 110 7.02 5.63 5.31
CA ASP A 110 6.48 4.31 5.61
C ASP A 110 7.45 3.18 5.23
N LEU A 111 8.36 3.45 4.30
CA LEU A 111 9.29 2.46 3.74
C LEU A 111 10.74 2.75 4.16
N SER A 112 10.92 3.54 5.24
CA SER A 112 12.24 3.75 5.84
C SER A 112 12.87 2.42 6.26
N GLY A 113 14.16 2.24 5.98
CA GLY A 113 14.87 0.97 6.17
C GLY A 113 14.67 -0.05 5.04
N GLY A 114 13.66 0.14 4.18
CA GLY A 114 13.42 -0.75 3.04
C GLY A 114 14.52 -0.71 1.98
N ILE A 115 15.13 0.46 1.76
CA ILE A 115 16.26 0.62 0.83
C ILE A 115 17.47 -0.17 1.33
N GLN A 116 17.84 0.01 2.61
CA GLN A 116 18.94 -0.71 3.25
C GLN A 116 18.72 -2.23 3.22
N ARG A 117 17.49 -2.67 3.47
CA ARG A 117 17.10 -4.07 3.36
C ARG A 117 17.30 -4.58 1.92
N CYS A 118 16.86 -3.85 0.93
CA CYS A 118 17.01 -4.23 -0.48
C CYS A 118 18.49 -4.32 -0.88
N PHE A 119 19.30 -3.34 -0.51
CA PHE A 119 20.74 -3.35 -0.77
C PHE A 119 21.43 -4.54 -0.10
N SER A 120 21.01 -4.91 1.11
CA SER A 120 21.51 -6.11 1.79
C SER A 120 21.13 -7.42 1.10
N LEU A 121 20.10 -7.41 0.26
CA LEU A 121 19.66 -8.52 -0.59
C LEU A 121 20.19 -8.42 -2.03
N GLY A 122 21.04 -7.44 -2.33
CA GLY A 122 21.56 -7.20 -3.68
C GLY A 122 20.49 -6.77 -4.67
N ARG A 123 19.59 -5.86 -4.27
CA ARG A 123 18.45 -5.42 -5.06
C ARG A 123 18.45 -3.91 -5.25
N ASN A 124 18.06 -3.49 -6.45
CA ASN A 124 17.70 -2.11 -6.76
C ASN A 124 16.32 -1.78 -6.17
N VAL A 125 16.02 -0.51 -5.96
CA VAL A 125 14.74 -0.06 -5.40
C VAL A 125 14.08 0.97 -6.30
N LEU A 126 12.81 0.75 -6.64
CA LEU A 126 11.92 1.77 -7.21
C LEU A 126 10.90 2.15 -6.14
N LEU A 127 11.14 3.27 -5.47
CA LEU A 127 10.36 3.75 -4.34
C LEU A 127 9.24 4.66 -4.82
N VAL A 128 8.01 4.15 -4.89
CA VAL A 128 6.87 4.82 -5.51
C VAL A 128 6.15 5.76 -4.54
N ASP A 129 5.97 7.01 -4.94
CA ASP A 129 4.95 7.87 -4.36
C ASP A 129 3.61 7.49 -4.99
N GLN A 130 2.72 6.84 -4.22
CA GLN A 130 1.39 6.49 -4.73
C GLN A 130 0.59 7.72 -5.09
N ARG A 131 -0.45 7.58 -5.94
CA ARG A 131 -1.36 8.70 -6.25
C ARG A 131 -1.75 9.44 -4.98
N THR A 132 -1.88 10.74 -5.03
CA THR A 132 -2.13 11.66 -3.91
C THR A 132 -0.95 11.97 -2.99
N SER A 133 0.19 11.26 -3.09
CA SER A 133 1.34 11.44 -2.20
C SER A 133 2.48 12.19 -2.89
N CYS A 134 3.17 13.03 -2.12
CA CYS A 134 4.43 13.70 -2.50
C CYS A 134 4.49 14.19 -3.95
N GLY A 135 5.37 13.64 -4.78
CA GLY A 135 5.58 14.01 -6.18
C GLY A 135 4.48 13.54 -7.14
N SER A 136 3.56 12.67 -6.72
CA SER A 136 2.48 12.15 -7.55
C SER A 136 1.23 13.02 -7.52
N GLU A 137 0.54 13.13 -8.66
CA GLU A 137 -0.75 13.82 -8.78
C GLU A 137 -1.90 13.02 -8.14
N GLY A 138 -3.12 13.56 -8.27
CA GLY A 138 -4.35 13.00 -7.73
C GLY A 138 -4.78 13.65 -6.42
N SER A 139 -6.01 13.40 -6.02
CA SER A 139 -6.60 13.89 -4.77
C SER A 139 -7.53 12.86 -4.11
N VAL A 140 -7.63 11.66 -4.67
CA VAL A 140 -8.52 10.60 -4.19
C VAL A 140 -7.73 9.30 -3.98
N ILE A 141 -7.72 8.80 -2.75
CA ILE A 141 -7.20 7.48 -2.39
C ILE A 141 -8.34 6.47 -2.58
N THR A 142 -8.06 5.32 -3.19
CA THR A 142 -9.08 4.34 -3.55
C THR A 142 -8.91 2.96 -2.89
N PHE A 143 -8.08 2.88 -1.84
CA PHE A 143 -7.84 1.65 -1.08
C PHE A 143 -7.37 0.46 -1.93
N GLY A 144 -6.56 0.72 -2.93
CA GLY A 144 -6.00 -0.28 -3.84
C GLY A 144 -6.75 -0.39 -5.17
N VAL A 145 -7.99 0.13 -5.31
CA VAL A 145 -8.79 -0.02 -6.53
C VAL A 145 -8.16 0.66 -7.75
N ASN A 146 -7.62 1.85 -7.61
CA ASN A 146 -6.87 2.50 -8.67
C ASN A 146 -5.35 2.36 -8.46
N GLU A 147 -4.91 2.28 -7.20
CA GLU A 147 -3.50 2.12 -6.87
C GLU A 147 -2.90 0.83 -7.47
N HIS A 148 -3.66 -0.28 -7.56
CA HIS A 148 -3.15 -1.47 -8.25
C HIS A 148 -2.99 -1.28 -9.75
N LYS A 149 -3.82 -0.47 -10.39
CA LYS A 149 -3.67 -0.10 -11.82
C LYS A 149 -2.43 0.78 -12.02
N ASP A 150 -2.11 1.65 -11.06
CA ASP A 150 -0.84 2.40 -11.04
C ASP A 150 0.36 1.47 -10.87
N CYS A 151 0.23 0.44 -10.03
CA CYS A 151 1.27 -0.59 -9.88
C CYS A 151 1.54 -1.29 -11.22
N LEU A 152 0.51 -1.62 -12.01
CA LEU A 152 0.67 -2.16 -13.36
C LEU A 152 1.40 -1.18 -14.29
N SER A 153 1.12 0.12 -14.17
CA SER A 153 1.82 1.16 -14.95
C SER A 153 3.30 1.22 -14.59
N TRP A 154 3.65 1.12 -13.31
CA TRP A 154 5.04 1.07 -12.86
C TRP A 154 5.77 -0.21 -13.28
N ILE A 155 5.09 -1.37 -13.27
CA ILE A 155 5.66 -2.62 -13.80
C ILE A 155 6.01 -2.47 -15.29
N ASN A 156 5.08 -1.95 -16.09
CA ASN A 156 5.30 -1.73 -17.51
C ASN A 156 6.45 -0.75 -17.77
N PHE A 157 6.51 0.35 -17.03
CA PHE A 157 7.62 1.29 -17.08
C PHE A 157 8.95 0.59 -16.76
N ALA A 158 9.02 -0.18 -15.68
CA ALA A 158 10.25 -0.85 -15.26
C ALA A 158 10.75 -1.83 -16.33
N VAL A 159 9.86 -2.60 -16.95
CA VAL A 159 10.24 -3.52 -18.05
C VAL A 159 10.74 -2.75 -19.29
N GLN A 160 10.08 -1.65 -19.63
CA GLN A 160 10.49 -0.83 -20.78
C GLN A 160 11.82 -0.10 -20.54
N HIS A 161 12.03 0.41 -19.33
CA HIS A 161 13.18 1.26 -18.99
C HIS A 161 14.42 0.44 -18.65
N PHE A 162 14.30 -0.59 -17.83
CA PHE A 162 15.45 -1.42 -17.41
C PHE A 162 15.70 -2.63 -18.34
N GLY A 163 14.84 -2.84 -19.33
CA GLY A 163 14.99 -3.89 -20.33
C GLY A 163 14.18 -5.16 -20.06
N PRO A 164 14.04 -6.03 -21.08
CA PRO A 164 13.16 -7.19 -21.05
C PRO A 164 13.57 -8.27 -20.03
N ASP A 165 14.83 -8.29 -19.61
CA ASP A 165 15.36 -9.29 -18.68
C ASP A 165 15.26 -8.88 -17.21
N VAL A 166 14.82 -7.64 -16.91
CA VAL A 166 14.69 -7.15 -15.54
C VAL A 166 13.77 -8.07 -14.72
N LYS A 167 14.20 -8.41 -13.51
CA LYS A 167 13.37 -9.14 -12.54
C LYS A 167 12.82 -8.18 -11.50
N LEU A 168 11.51 -8.27 -11.25
CA LEU A 168 10.77 -7.36 -10.40
C LEU A 168 10.17 -8.10 -9.21
N VAL A 169 10.34 -7.52 -8.03
CA VAL A 169 9.61 -7.93 -6.81
C VAL A 169 8.69 -6.79 -6.42
N LEU A 170 7.42 -7.09 -6.16
CA LEU A 170 6.46 -6.10 -5.69
C LEU A 170 6.43 -6.11 -4.17
N THR A 171 6.63 -4.97 -3.56
CA THR A 171 6.61 -4.84 -2.09
C THR A 171 5.62 -3.76 -1.68
N GLY A 172 4.88 -4.02 -0.63
CA GLY A 172 3.98 -3.02 -0.07
C GLY A 172 3.77 -3.17 1.42
N ILE A 173 3.49 -2.02 2.07
CA ILE A 173 3.13 -1.96 3.48
C ILE A 173 1.71 -1.42 3.63
N SER A 174 0.88 -2.03 4.50
CA SER A 174 -0.48 -1.58 4.80
C SER A 174 -1.35 -1.49 3.53
N MET A 175 -1.87 -0.32 3.16
CA MET A 175 -2.58 -0.13 1.89
C MET A 175 -1.70 -0.50 0.69
N GLY A 176 -0.39 -0.22 0.75
CA GLY A 176 0.56 -0.62 -0.29
C GLY A 176 0.64 -2.15 -0.44
N ALA A 177 0.58 -2.90 0.66
CA ALA A 177 0.51 -4.36 0.62
C ALA A 177 -0.76 -4.84 -0.09
N SER A 178 -1.91 -4.26 0.23
CA SER A 178 -3.17 -4.56 -0.46
C SER A 178 -3.09 -4.19 -1.95
N THR A 179 -2.45 -3.07 -2.30
CA THR A 179 -2.20 -2.63 -3.68
C THR A 179 -1.41 -3.67 -4.47
N VAL A 180 -0.26 -4.13 -3.96
CA VAL A 180 0.58 -5.11 -4.67
C VAL A 180 -0.08 -6.48 -4.75
N LEU A 181 -0.85 -6.90 -3.73
CA LEU A 181 -1.63 -8.13 -3.76
C LEU A 181 -2.73 -8.08 -4.84
N MET A 182 -3.43 -6.95 -4.97
CA MET A 182 -4.43 -6.76 -6.02
C MET A 182 -3.78 -6.75 -7.42
N ALA A 183 -2.62 -6.13 -7.58
CA ALA A 183 -1.86 -6.18 -8.82
C ALA A 183 -1.42 -7.61 -9.16
N ALA A 184 -0.96 -8.38 -8.16
CA ALA A 184 -0.48 -9.76 -8.32
C ALA A 184 -1.57 -10.74 -8.80
N GLY A 185 -2.85 -10.41 -8.63
CA GLY A 185 -3.97 -11.21 -9.16
C GLY A 185 -4.30 -10.94 -10.62
N LYS A 186 -3.59 -10.02 -11.28
CA LYS A 186 -3.75 -9.70 -12.71
C LYS A 186 -2.77 -10.49 -13.56
N ASP A 187 -2.96 -10.44 -14.87
CA ASP A 187 -2.01 -11.00 -15.82
C ASP A 187 -0.78 -10.09 -15.88
N LEU A 188 0.33 -10.59 -15.34
CA LEU A 188 1.58 -9.85 -15.21
C LEU A 188 2.65 -10.40 -16.15
N PRO A 189 3.60 -9.57 -16.62
CA PRO A 189 4.74 -10.04 -17.37
C PRO A 189 5.62 -10.97 -16.52
N SER A 190 6.29 -11.94 -17.15
CA SER A 190 7.18 -12.90 -16.49
C SER A 190 8.38 -12.29 -15.76
N ASN A 191 8.56 -10.99 -15.94
CA ASN A 191 9.53 -10.18 -15.21
C ASN A 191 9.19 -10.08 -13.71
N VAL A 192 7.91 -10.10 -13.34
CA VAL A 192 7.49 -10.08 -11.94
C VAL A 192 7.65 -11.49 -11.36
N VAL A 193 8.54 -11.63 -10.39
CA VAL A 193 8.97 -12.93 -9.87
C VAL A 193 8.56 -13.20 -8.42
N GLY A 194 8.02 -12.21 -7.70
CA GLY A 194 7.58 -12.40 -6.32
C GLY A 194 6.91 -11.18 -5.71
N VAL A 195 6.24 -11.40 -4.58
CA VAL A 195 5.52 -10.36 -3.83
C VAL A 195 5.86 -10.43 -2.35
N LEU A 196 6.05 -9.28 -1.72
CA LEU A 196 6.19 -9.09 -0.29
C LEU A 196 5.06 -8.17 0.20
N ALA A 197 4.20 -8.67 1.06
CA ALA A 197 3.05 -7.94 1.58
C ALA A 197 3.12 -7.83 3.11
N ASP A 198 3.31 -6.61 3.63
CA ASP A 198 3.40 -6.35 5.07
C ASP A 198 2.14 -5.65 5.57
N CYS A 199 1.48 -6.21 6.58
CA CYS A 199 0.29 -5.74 7.29
C CYS A 199 -0.86 -5.24 6.38
N GLY A 200 -1.09 -5.90 5.24
CA GLY A 200 -2.18 -5.57 4.32
C GLY A 200 -3.56 -5.97 4.87
N PHE A 201 -4.60 -5.29 4.38
CA PHE A 201 -5.99 -5.61 4.72
C PHE A 201 -6.62 -6.57 3.69
N SER A 202 -7.69 -7.27 4.11
CA SER A 202 -8.41 -8.23 3.27
C SER A 202 -9.34 -7.58 2.23
N SER A 203 -9.94 -6.44 2.59
CA SER A 203 -10.76 -5.61 1.70
C SER A 203 -10.91 -4.19 2.23
N ALA A 204 -11.14 -3.23 1.35
CA ALA A 204 -11.45 -1.84 1.73
C ALA A 204 -12.66 -1.77 2.67
N LYS A 205 -13.68 -2.58 2.42
CA LYS A 205 -14.88 -2.67 3.26
C LYS A 205 -14.56 -3.08 4.70
N GLU A 206 -13.77 -4.13 4.89
CA GLU A 206 -13.45 -4.62 6.23
C GLU A 206 -12.63 -3.59 7.02
N ILE A 207 -11.59 -3.02 6.42
CA ILE A 207 -10.76 -2.02 7.13
C ILE A 207 -11.52 -0.73 7.44
N ILE A 208 -12.34 -0.23 6.52
CA ILE A 208 -13.15 0.97 6.75
C ILE A 208 -14.18 0.74 7.88
N LYS A 209 -14.85 -0.41 7.87
CA LYS A 209 -15.80 -0.76 8.94
C LYS A 209 -15.09 -0.92 10.30
N LYS A 210 -13.91 -1.50 10.31
CA LYS A 210 -13.08 -1.61 11.52
C LYS A 210 -12.70 -0.23 12.05
N CYS A 211 -12.19 0.66 11.22
CA CYS A 211 -11.83 2.02 11.62
C CYS A 211 -13.07 2.82 12.12
N ALA A 212 -14.22 2.67 11.50
CA ALA A 212 -15.46 3.28 11.98
C ALA A 212 -15.84 2.74 13.39
N GLY A 213 -15.70 1.43 13.60
CA GLY A 213 -15.94 0.80 14.91
C GLY A 213 -15.02 1.32 16.02
N ASP A 214 -13.72 1.51 15.71
CA ASP A 214 -12.74 2.08 16.64
C ASP A 214 -13.11 3.51 17.08
N LEU A 215 -13.73 4.26 16.17
CA LEU A 215 -14.24 5.60 16.44
C LEU A 215 -15.65 5.59 17.09
N HIS A 216 -16.16 4.42 17.47
CA HIS A 216 -17.52 4.23 18.02
C HIS A 216 -18.65 4.70 17.07
N ILE A 217 -18.37 4.76 15.77
CA ILE A 217 -19.35 5.07 14.73
C ILE A 217 -20.03 3.75 14.31
N PRO A 218 -21.38 3.69 14.21
CA PRO A 218 -22.09 2.49 13.76
C PRO A 218 -21.70 2.11 12.33
N ALA A 219 -20.72 1.22 12.18
CA ALA A 219 -20.07 0.90 10.91
C ALA A 219 -21.06 0.46 9.81
N ASN A 220 -22.08 -0.32 10.16
CA ASN A 220 -23.08 -0.78 9.20
C ASN A 220 -24.03 0.35 8.74
N LEU A 221 -24.22 1.39 9.57
CA LEU A 221 -25.05 2.54 9.22
C LEU A 221 -24.28 3.55 8.34
N VAL A 222 -22.99 3.80 8.63
CA VAL A 222 -22.20 4.81 7.90
C VAL A 222 -21.63 4.28 6.60
N TYR A 223 -21.34 2.98 6.51
CA TYR A 223 -20.68 2.37 5.34
C TYR A 223 -21.43 2.58 4.02
N PRO A 224 -22.77 2.48 3.92
CA PRO A 224 -23.50 2.80 2.68
C PRO A 224 -23.23 4.22 2.15
N PHE A 225 -23.12 5.21 3.03
CA PHE A 225 -22.81 6.58 2.67
C PHE A 225 -21.36 6.72 2.20
N ILE A 226 -20.42 6.02 2.83
CA ILE A 226 -19.02 5.98 2.40
C ILE A 226 -18.93 5.37 0.99
N LYS A 227 -19.58 4.24 0.75
CA LYS A 227 -19.63 3.58 -0.57
C LYS A 227 -20.27 4.47 -1.63
N LEU A 228 -21.39 5.12 -1.29
CA LEU A 228 -22.06 6.06 -2.20
C LEU A 228 -21.17 7.28 -2.48
N GLY A 229 -20.47 7.78 -1.48
CA GLY A 229 -19.50 8.88 -1.62
C GLY A 229 -18.33 8.53 -2.55
N ALA A 230 -17.78 7.32 -2.42
CA ALA A 230 -16.76 6.80 -3.35
C ALA A 230 -17.25 6.79 -4.80
N LYS A 231 -18.47 6.29 -5.01
CA LYS A 231 -19.06 6.18 -6.35
C LYS A 231 -19.38 7.55 -6.97
N LEU A 232 -20.03 8.46 -6.22
CA LEU A 232 -20.52 9.73 -6.75
C LEU A 232 -19.45 10.80 -6.87
N PHE A 233 -18.54 10.88 -5.91
CA PHE A 233 -17.54 11.96 -5.82
C PHE A 233 -16.12 11.49 -6.08
N GLY A 234 -15.85 10.20 -5.84
CA GLY A 234 -14.56 9.56 -6.13
C GLY A 234 -14.49 8.90 -7.50
N HIS A 235 -15.65 8.63 -8.12
CA HIS A 235 -15.79 7.97 -9.43
C HIS A 235 -15.18 6.55 -9.48
N PHE A 236 -15.27 5.80 -8.38
CA PHE A 236 -14.83 4.41 -8.31
C PHE A 236 -15.78 3.55 -7.46
N ASP A 237 -15.81 2.23 -7.72
CA ASP A 237 -16.51 1.28 -6.85
C ASP A 237 -15.53 0.71 -5.82
N LEU A 238 -15.80 0.98 -4.55
CA LEU A 238 -14.97 0.55 -3.42
C LEU A 238 -14.87 -0.98 -3.26
N GLU A 239 -15.81 -1.72 -3.82
CA GLU A 239 -15.89 -3.17 -3.78
C GLU A 239 -15.64 -3.83 -5.15
N GLU A 240 -15.09 -3.09 -6.14
CA GLU A 240 -14.83 -3.59 -7.50
C GLU A 240 -13.86 -4.77 -7.51
N TYR A 241 -12.83 -4.71 -6.67
CA TYR A 241 -11.80 -5.73 -6.60
C TYR A 241 -11.10 -5.70 -5.22
N THR A 242 -10.71 -6.85 -4.72
CA THR A 242 -10.14 -6.99 -3.37
C THR A 242 -8.89 -7.86 -3.36
N PRO A 243 -8.00 -7.73 -2.34
CA PRO A 243 -6.90 -8.68 -2.15
C PRO A 243 -7.36 -10.13 -2.05
N LEU A 244 -8.50 -10.40 -1.41
CA LEU A 244 -9.07 -11.76 -1.32
C LEU A 244 -9.40 -12.35 -2.68
N GLU A 245 -9.97 -11.55 -3.59
CA GLU A 245 -10.27 -11.99 -4.96
C GLU A 245 -9.00 -12.19 -5.77
N ALA A 246 -8.04 -11.27 -5.65
CA ALA A 246 -6.75 -11.34 -6.31
C ALA A 246 -5.98 -12.64 -5.99
N MET A 247 -6.04 -13.09 -4.75
CA MET A 247 -5.33 -14.30 -4.31
C MET A 247 -5.88 -15.60 -4.92
N LYS A 248 -7.09 -15.60 -5.43
CA LYS A 248 -7.66 -16.77 -6.13
C LYS A 248 -7.02 -17.02 -7.50
N THR A 249 -6.43 -16.00 -8.10
CA THR A 249 -5.84 -16.04 -9.45
C THR A 249 -4.33 -15.84 -9.46
N CYS A 250 -3.75 -15.38 -8.36
CA CYS A 250 -2.32 -15.13 -8.25
C CYS A 250 -1.51 -16.42 -8.42
N LYS A 251 -0.42 -16.35 -9.21
CA LYS A 251 0.52 -17.45 -9.45
C LYS A 251 1.92 -17.20 -8.90
N LEU A 252 2.17 -15.97 -8.43
CA LEU A 252 3.49 -15.55 -7.94
C LEU A 252 3.74 -16.05 -6.50
N PRO A 253 4.98 -16.34 -6.13
CA PRO A 253 5.31 -16.60 -4.74
C PRO A 253 5.12 -15.35 -3.90
N ILE A 254 4.42 -15.48 -2.76
CA ILE A 254 4.08 -14.36 -1.87
C ILE A 254 4.55 -14.64 -0.44
N ILE A 255 5.36 -13.73 0.10
CA ILE A 255 5.62 -13.68 1.54
C ILE A 255 4.79 -12.60 2.21
N PHE A 256 4.06 -12.98 3.25
CA PHE A 256 3.25 -12.09 4.08
C PHE A 256 3.94 -11.87 5.41
N PHE A 257 3.94 -10.63 5.87
CA PHE A 257 4.33 -10.26 7.23
C PHE A 257 3.17 -9.59 7.95
N HIS A 258 3.05 -9.80 9.27
CA HIS A 258 2.08 -9.08 10.08
C HIS A 258 2.45 -9.09 11.56
N GLY A 259 2.28 -7.95 12.24
CA GLY A 259 2.37 -7.88 13.69
C GLY A 259 1.11 -8.43 14.34
N GLU A 260 1.23 -9.34 15.30
CA GLU A 260 0.06 -9.90 15.99
C GLU A 260 -0.63 -8.87 16.92
N ASN A 261 0.13 -7.85 17.34
CA ASN A 261 -0.36 -6.73 18.15
C ASN A 261 -0.78 -5.51 17.30
N ASP A 262 -1.08 -5.72 16.02
CA ASP A 262 -1.57 -4.67 15.15
C ASP A 262 -3.02 -4.32 15.46
N ALA A 263 -3.19 -3.20 16.17
CA ALA A 263 -4.52 -2.68 16.53
C ALA A 263 -5.19 -1.91 15.39
N PHE A 264 -4.45 -1.50 14.34
CA PHE A 264 -4.99 -0.73 13.22
C PHE A 264 -5.51 -1.63 12.10
N VAL A 265 -4.69 -2.55 11.59
CA VAL A 265 -5.11 -3.61 10.66
C VAL A 265 -4.99 -4.94 11.38
N PRO A 266 -6.08 -5.57 11.83
CA PRO A 266 -6.00 -6.85 12.54
C PRO A 266 -5.27 -7.93 11.74
N CYS A 267 -4.34 -8.67 12.39
CA CYS A 267 -3.56 -9.73 11.77
C CYS A 267 -4.43 -10.79 11.06
N ASP A 268 -5.66 -10.98 11.51
CA ASP A 268 -6.64 -11.89 10.89
C ASP A 268 -6.97 -11.49 9.44
N MET A 269 -6.82 -10.22 9.05
CA MET A 269 -7.03 -9.82 7.66
C MET A 269 -5.93 -10.44 6.76
N SER A 270 -4.67 -10.41 7.17
CA SER A 270 -3.61 -11.13 6.44
C SER A 270 -3.78 -12.64 6.47
N ARG A 271 -4.24 -13.22 7.59
CA ARG A 271 -4.55 -14.66 7.66
C ARG A 271 -5.63 -15.08 6.65
N LYS A 272 -6.69 -14.27 6.49
CA LYS A 272 -7.73 -14.49 5.48
C LYS A 272 -7.17 -14.44 4.06
N VAL A 273 -6.37 -13.42 3.75
CA VAL A 273 -5.74 -13.26 2.43
C VAL A 273 -4.76 -14.40 2.15
N TYR A 274 -3.94 -14.77 3.14
CA TYR A 274 -3.05 -15.92 3.07
C TYR A 274 -3.82 -17.22 2.80
N ALA A 275 -4.92 -17.46 3.52
CA ALA A 275 -5.74 -18.67 3.31
C ALA A 275 -6.33 -18.74 1.89
N ALA A 276 -6.73 -17.59 1.31
CA ALA A 276 -7.27 -17.51 -0.04
C ALA A 276 -6.22 -17.71 -1.15
N CYS A 277 -4.95 -17.42 -0.86
CA CYS A 277 -3.85 -17.51 -1.82
C CYS A 277 -3.60 -18.97 -2.25
N GLN A 278 -3.50 -19.23 -3.56
CA GLN A 278 -3.29 -20.56 -4.13
C GLN A 278 -1.84 -20.80 -4.60
N SER A 279 -1.02 -19.75 -4.65
CA SER A 279 0.38 -19.81 -5.07
C SER A 279 1.32 -20.17 -3.91
N PRO A 280 2.62 -20.44 -4.16
CA PRO A 280 3.61 -20.62 -3.10
C PRO A 280 3.56 -19.42 -2.14
N LYS A 281 3.43 -19.70 -0.84
CA LYS A 281 3.18 -18.65 0.16
C LYS A 281 3.82 -18.95 1.50
N ARG A 282 4.20 -17.88 2.21
CA ARG A 282 4.65 -17.94 3.61
C ARG A 282 4.01 -16.80 4.38
N LEU A 283 3.55 -17.05 5.60
CA LEU A 283 3.10 -16.04 6.54
C LEU A 283 4.02 -16.03 7.75
N VAL A 284 4.62 -14.87 8.03
CA VAL A 284 5.46 -14.64 9.20
C VAL A 284 4.76 -13.63 10.10
N THR A 285 4.45 -14.02 11.33
CA THR A 285 3.83 -13.14 12.32
C THR A 285 4.78 -12.87 13.47
N ILE A 286 4.75 -11.66 14.02
CA ILE A 286 5.58 -11.26 15.15
C ILE A 286 4.70 -10.79 16.30
N PRO A 287 4.68 -11.52 17.46
CA PRO A 287 3.71 -11.29 18.53
C PRO A 287 3.71 -9.86 19.11
N LYS A 288 4.87 -9.23 19.20
CA LYS A 288 5.01 -7.89 19.83
C LYS A 288 4.92 -6.74 18.83
N ALA A 289 4.89 -7.01 17.53
CA ALA A 289 4.85 -5.97 16.53
C ALA A 289 3.45 -5.38 16.37
N GLY A 290 3.37 -4.06 16.32
CA GLY A 290 2.20 -3.30 15.91
C GLY A 290 2.16 -3.08 14.39
N HIS A 291 1.33 -2.14 13.95
CA HIS A 291 1.12 -1.83 12.54
C HIS A 291 2.40 -1.35 11.84
N GLY A 292 2.84 -2.04 10.78
CA GLY A 292 4.03 -1.69 10.01
C GLY A 292 5.35 -1.80 10.76
N LEU A 293 5.39 -2.49 11.89
CA LEU A 293 6.56 -2.57 12.77
C LEU A 293 7.27 -3.93 12.74
N VAL A 294 6.88 -4.86 11.87
CA VAL A 294 7.46 -6.21 11.85
C VAL A 294 8.97 -6.16 11.58
N TYR A 295 9.39 -5.40 10.56
CA TYR A 295 10.80 -5.21 10.22
C TYR A 295 11.59 -4.53 11.34
N VAL A 296 10.97 -3.58 12.02
CA VAL A 296 11.60 -2.77 13.09
C VAL A 296 11.77 -3.58 14.37
N VAL A 297 10.79 -4.43 14.71
CA VAL A 297 10.78 -5.21 15.98
C VAL A 297 11.69 -6.43 15.89
N ASP A 298 11.72 -7.11 14.75
CA ASP A 298 12.56 -8.30 14.54
C ASP A 298 13.15 -8.29 13.11
N ASN A 299 14.13 -7.44 12.94
CA ASN A 299 14.86 -7.26 11.69
C ASN A 299 15.50 -8.57 11.20
N ASP A 300 16.06 -9.37 12.13
CA ASP A 300 16.74 -10.61 11.80
C ASP A 300 15.79 -11.65 11.24
N LEU A 301 14.67 -11.89 11.91
CA LEU A 301 13.67 -12.83 11.45
C LEU A 301 13.06 -12.37 10.13
N TYR A 302 12.77 -11.07 10.00
CA TYR A 302 12.23 -10.50 8.77
C TYR A 302 13.17 -10.73 7.58
N PHE A 303 14.43 -10.30 7.72
CA PHE A 303 15.45 -10.42 6.69
C PHE A 303 15.71 -11.88 6.31
N LYS A 304 15.90 -12.77 7.31
CA LYS A 304 16.08 -14.19 7.10
C LYS A 304 14.90 -14.80 6.35
N SER A 305 13.67 -14.51 6.79
CA SER A 305 12.46 -15.06 6.17
C SER A 305 12.29 -14.62 4.71
N VAL A 306 12.60 -13.35 4.39
CA VAL A 306 12.59 -12.82 3.01
C VAL A 306 13.62 -13.56 2.16
N ALA A 307 14.87 -13.67 2.66
CA ALA A 307 15.96 -14.28 1.92
C ALA A 307 15.70 -15.76 1.64
N GLU A 308 15.29 -16.53 2.65
CA GLU A 308 14.98 -17.96 2.52
C GLU A 308 13.82 -18.19 1.56
N PHE A 309 12.70 -17.51 1.78
CA PHE A 309 11.49 -17.72 0.97
C PHE A 309 11.72 -17.41 -0.51
N PHE A 310 12.37 -16.29 -0.81
CA PHE A 310 12.63 -15.94 -2.21
C PHE A 310 13.65 -16.89 -2.85
N THR A 311 14.69 -17.31 -2.14
CA THR A 311 15.65 -18.31 -2.63
C THR A 311 14.96 -19.63 -2.94
N GLU A 312 14.12 -20.15 -2.03
CA GLU A 312 13.35 -21.39 -2.19
C GLU A 312 12.42 -21.35 -3.42
N ASN A 313 11.96 -20.17 -3.79
CA ASN A 313 11.05 -19.96 -4.93
C ASN A 313 11.75 -19.46 -6.20
N GLY A 314 13.08 -19.55 -6.27
CA GLY A 314 13.86 -19.21 -7.46
C GLY A 314 13.93 -17.71 -7.77
N VAL A 315 13.57 -16.84 -6.82
CA VAL A 315 13.74 -15.40 -6.97
C VAL A 315 15.20 -15.05 -6.67
N PRO A 316 15.93 -14.41 -7.61
CA PRO A 316 17.33 -14.08 -7.39
C PRO A 316 17.54 -13.25 -6.12
N THR A 317 18.39 -13.73 -5.24
CA THR A 317 18.66 -13.12 -3.94
C THR A 317 20.13 -13.29 -3.60
N LYS A 318 20.86 -12.19 -3.45
CA LYS A 318 22.24 -12.19 -2.96
C LYS A 318 22.22 -11.73 -1.51
N LEU A 319 22.72 -12.57 -0.60
CA LEU A 319 23.00 -12.14 0.77
C LEU A 319 24.35 -11.46 0.82
N ILE A 320 24.37 -10.13 0.89
CA ILE A 320 25.61 -9.35 0.86
C ILE A 320 26.08 -9.02 2.26
N LYS A 321 25.21 -8.51 3.08
CA LYS A 321 25.47 -8.16 4.47
C LYS A 321 24.13 -8.01 5.18
N LYS A 322 24.08 -8.40 6.46
CA LYS A 322 22.92 -8.11 7.31
C LYS A 322 22.76 -6.59 7.42
N PRO A 323 21.54 -6.02 7.21
CA PRO A 323 21.30 -4.60 7.49
C PRO A 323 21.57 -4.31 8.97
N MET A 324 22.23 -3.19 9.23
CA MET A 324 22.44 -2.71 10.60
C MET A 324 21.18 -2.07 11.16
#